data_867b37516ae6621b10ee356334a7da95
#
_entry.id   867b37516ae6621b10ee356334a7da95
#
_cell.length_a   1.000
_cell.length_b   1.000
_cell.length_c   1.000
_cell.angle_alpha   90.00
_cell.angle_beta   90.00
_cell.angle_gamma   90.00
#
_symmetry.space_group_name_H-M   'P 1'
#
loop_
_entity.id
_entity.type
_entity.pdbx_description
1 polymer ?
#
loop_
_entity_poly.entity_id
_entity_poly.type
_entity_poly.pdbx_seq_one_letter_code
_entity_poly.pdbx_strand_id
1 'polypeptide(L)'
;MGQPGLNRRQLLAAAGGLAVAGSFGFAALGTGADALASGADTRVRYWNLFSGGDGYNMIAMLDAFRKDNPDIAVKDSTLQWGSPFYTKLAMAAAGSRAPDLGVMHMGRVTGFSPGRLLDAWDVDLLAKYGVRQQDFNPQLWNRGVIDGELYAVPLDIHVQLCFYRRDVLKKAGLLGDDGRMVPVTSADEWFDVLKEAKAATKKGLQTFGFWHSDQNFQWWFFVAFYTQLGGTWFNDAGTEVTFDTDKATQVLEFLRRHITDGYADPNFGGGAGAEQFVNGSPFVWEGNWSVPVFDAAKVDYGATPLPPVFGKQATHAESHAFVLPHQADRGGPANEAAHQLAAYIVKDAQQWALGGHIPAYRPILSTAAYKKMTPQNEYVSAMDHQATEPKVWFAGSTGILAQDIGPIVVSSTTGSAKPDAAARRMKSELTRLLATKNPMDGRTAAQGGAVA
;
A
#
# COMPACT_ATOMS: atom_id res chain seq x y z
N MET A 1 -4.15 -31.84 -12.19
CA MET A 1 -2.89 -32.06 -11.46
C MET A 1 -2.92 -31.10 -10.28
N GLY A 2 -2.94 -31.61 -9.04
CA GLY A 2 -3.11 -30.79 -7.84
C GLY A 2 -1.85 -29.96 -7.57
N GLN A 3 -2.04 -28.69 -7.25
CA GLN A 3 -0.96 -27.81 -6.80
C GLN A 3 -0.42 -28.28 -5.44
N PRO A 4 0.89 -28.21 -5.18
CA PRO A 4 1.45 -28.54 -3.87
C PRO A 4 1.07 -27.45 -2.88
N GLY A 5 0.16 -27.77 -1.95
CA GLY A 5 -0.20 -26.90 -0.84
C GLY A 5 0.99 -26.67 0.10
N LEU A 6 1.12 -25.44 0.59
CA LEU A 6 2.11 -25.06 1.59
C LEU A 6 1.98 -25.96 2.84
N ASN A 7 3.10 -26.46 3.35
CA ASN A 7 3.10 -27.28 4.54
C ASN A 7 3.04 -26.41 5.82
N ARG A 8 2.62 -27.03 6.94
CA ARG A 8 2.39 -26.36 8.23
C ARG A 8 3.62 -25.60 8.77
N ARG A 9 4.84 -26.00 8.40
CA ARG A 9 6.09 -25.30 8.77
C ARG A 9 6.33 -24.04 7.95
N GLN A 10 5.92 -24.02 6.70
CA GLN A 10 5.99 -22.83 5.83
C GLN A 10 4.95 -21.78 6.24
N LEU A 11 3.77 -22.24 6.72
CA LEU A 11 2.73 -21.36 7.30
C LEU A 11 3.15 -20.72 8.63
N LEU A 12 3.84 -21.47 9.49
CA LEU A 12 4.36 -20.93 10.76
C LEU A 12 5.50 -19.93 10.54
N ALA A 13 6.31 -20.10 9.49
CA ALA A 13 7.33 -19.13 9.10
C ALA A 13 6.71 -17.82 8.56
N ALA A 14 5.58 -17.90 7.84
CA ALA A 14 4.85 -16.73 7.36
C ALA A 14 4.14 -15.98 8.50
N ALA A 15 3.55 -16.71 9.46
CA ALA A 15 2.89 -16.12 10.63
C ALA A 15 3.90 -15.59 11.69
N GLY A 16 5.06 -16.25 11.83
CA GLY A 16 6.13 -15.82 12.75
C GLY A 16 6.90 -14.59 12.27
N GLY A 17 6.86 -14.29 10.96
CA GLY A 17 7.50 -13.09 10.39
C GLY A 17 6.81 -11.78 10.75
N LEU A 18 5.55 -11.81 11.17
CA LEU A 18 4.81 -10.62 11.62
C LEU A 18 5.05 -10.26 13.09
N ALA A 19 5.49 -11.21 13.92
CA ALA A 19 5.65 -11.01 15.37
C ALA A 19 7.07 -10.61 15.82
N VAL A 20 8.07 -10.55 14.93
CA VAL A 20 9.50 -10.30 15.30
C VAL A 20 10.10 -9.18 14.44
N ALA A 21 9.34 -8.12 14.14
CA ALA A 21 9.88 -6.91 13.51
C ALA A 21 10.56 -5.95 14.52
N GLY A 22 10.78 -6.41 15.76
CA GLY A 22 11.60 -5.72 16.75
C GLY A 22 12.94 -6.43 16.91
N SER A 23 14.01 -5.84 16.39
CA SER A 23 15.40 -6.17 16.72
C SER A 23 15.95 -7.55 16.31
N PHE A 24 16.13 -7.81 15.00
CA PHE A 24 17.30 -8.59 14.51
C PHE A 24 17.46 -8.35 13.02
N GLY A 25 18.66 -7.94 12.60
CA GLY A 25 19.01 -7.78 11.20
C GLY A 25 18.80 -9.09 10.44
N PHE A 26 17.78 -9.15 9.60
CA PHE A 26 17.71 -10.20 8.62
C PHE A 26 18.84 -10.00 7.63
N ALA A 27 19.84 -10.85 7.73
CA ALA A 27 20.72 -11.12 6.61
C ALA A 27 19.86 -11.34 5.38
N ALA A 28 20.20 -10.71 4.28
CA ALA A 28 19.57 -10.93 3.00
C ALA A 28 19.40 -12.45 2.80
N LEU A 29 18.15 -12.93 2.84
CA LEU A 29 17.84 -14.24 2.31
C LEU A 29 17.93 -14.11 0.79
N GLY A 30 19.17 -13.98 0.32
CA GLY A 30 19.52 -14.30 -1.04
C GLY A 30 19.39 -15.79 -1.20
N THR A 31 18.19 -16.28 -1.40
CA THR A 31 17.98 -17.59 -2.02
C THR A 31 18.01 -17.44 -3.55
N GLY A 32 18.75 -16.44 -4.03
CA GLY A 32 19.29 -16.53 -5.35
C GLY A 32 20.27 -17.69 -5.31
N ALA A 33 19.80 -18.93 -5.60
CA ALA A 33 20.72 -19.87 -6.19
C ALA A 33 21.49 -19.05 -7.24
N ASP A 34 22.81 -19.07 -7.19
CA ASP A 34 23.68 -18.67 -8.29
C ASP A 34 23.44 -19.62 -9.47
N ALA A 35 22.21 -19.72 -9.93
CA ALA A 35 21.86 -20.02 -11.28
C ALA A 35 22.21 -18.75 -12.07
N LEU A 36 23.48 -18.38 -12.01
CA LEU A 36 24.14 -17.81 -13.16
C LEU A 36 23.89 -18.84 -14.23
N ALA A 37 22.86 -18.65 -15.05
CA ALA A 37 22.83 -19.28 -16.36
C ALA A 37 24.16 -18.87 -16.96
N SER A 38 25.11 -19.80 -16.96
CA SER A 38 26.44 -19.63 -17.54
C SER A 38 26.20 -19.54 -19.05
N GLY A 39 25.83 -18.34 -19.53
CA GLY A 39 25.46 -18.11 -20.91
C GLY A 39 24.47 -16.98 -21.17
N ALA A 40 23.87 -16.36 -20.15
CA ALA A 40 22.98 -15.22 -20.39
C ALA A 40 23.79 -13.98 -20.84
N ASP A 41 23.45 -13.44 -21.99
CA ASP A 41 24.14 -12.30 -22.59
C ASP A 41 23.86 -10.98 -21.87
N THR A 42 22.71 -10.88 -21.17
CA THR A 42 22.26 -9.69 -20.49
C THR A 42 21.95 -9.97 -19.02
N ARG A 43 22.32 -9.01 -18.15
CA ARG A 43 22.04 -9.08 -16.70
C ARG A 43 21.22 -7.90 -16.26
N VAL A 44 20.20 -8.14 -15.39
CA VAL A 44 19.37 -7.13 -14.74
C VAL A 44 19.46 -7.30 -13.22
N ARG A 45 19.88 -6.26 -12.52
CA ARG A 45 19.81 -6.18 -11.06
C ARG A 45 18.47 -5.56 -10.69
N TYR A 46 17.66 -6.30 -9.93
CA TYR A 46 16.34 -5.87 -9.49
C TYR A 46 16.28 -5.78 -7.97
N TRP A 47 15.91 -4.61 -7.42
CA TRP A 47 15.69 -4.42 -5.99
C TRP A 47 14.22 -4.23 -5.69
N ASN A 48 13.72 -4.99 -4.72
CA ASN A 48 12.35 -4.91 -4.25
C ASN A 48 12.29 -4.93 -2.71
N LEU A 49 11.10 -4.67 -2.17
CA LEU A 49 10.80 -4.64 -0.74
C LEU A 49 9.74 -5.68 -0.35
N PHE A 50 9.42 -6.60 -1.24
CA PHE A 50 8.33 -7.54 -1.08
C PHE A 50 8.73 -8.71 -0.18
N SER A 51 7.94 -8.92 0.89
CA SER A 51 8.12 -10.02 1.84
C SER A 51 6.79 -10.75 2.05
N GLY A 52 6.82 -11.89 2.75
CA GLY A 52 5.61 -12.67 3.01
C GLY A 52 4.91 -13.10 1.72
N GLY A 53 3.59 -12.90 1.63
CA GLY A 53 2.78 -13.26 0.47
C GLY A 53 3.21 -12.57 -0.82
N ASP A 54 3.52 -11.28 -0.74
CA ASP A 54 3.99 -10.48 -1.87
C ASP A 54 5.34 -10.99 -2.39
N GLY A 55 6.25 -11.35 -1.48
CA GLY A 55 7.53 -11.93 -1.84
C GLY A 55 7.38 -13.25 -2.61
N TYR A 56 6.48 -14.14 -2.17
CA TYR A 56 6.21 -15.41 -2.88
C TYR A 56 5.63 -15.16 -4.28
N ASN A 57 4.68 -14.23 -4.41
CA ASN A 57 4.10 -13.89 -5.72
C ASN A 57 5.15 -13.28 -6.65
N MET A 58 5.98 -12.36 -6.16
CA MET A 58 7.06 -11.77 -6.96
C MET A 58 8.08 -12.80 -7.42
N ILE A 59 8.49 -13.74 -6.55
CA ILE A 59 9.40 -14.83 -6.91
C ILE A 59 8.78 -15.68 -8.03
N ALA A 60 7.49 -16.05 -7.93
CA ALA A 60 6.81 -16.84 -8.96
C ALA A 60 6.79 -16.12 -10.31
N MET A 61 6.54 -14.80 -10.32
CA MET A 61 6.56 -13.97 -11.54
C MET A 61 7.96 -13.85 -12.13
N LEU A 62 8.99 -13.69 -11.29
CA LEU A 62 10.39 -13.67 -11.73
C LEU A 62 10.84 -15.02 -12.31
N ASP A 63 10.39 -16.12 -11.72
CA ASP A 63 10.72 -17.47 -12.23
C ASP A 63 10.03 -17.74 -13.57
N ALA A 64 8.80 -17.27 -13.76
CA ALA A 64 8.12 -17.30 -15.05
C ALA A 64 8.89 -16.46 -16.10
N PHE A 65 9.30 -15.23 -15.74
CA PHE A 65 10.10 -14.38 -16.62
C PHE A 65 11.42 -15.05 -17.04
N ARG A 66 12.17 -15.61 -16.09
CA ARG A 66 13.46 -16.31 -16.35
C ARG A 66 13.29 -17.49 -17.29
N LYS A 67 12.19 -18.24 -17.13
CA LYS A 67 11.86 -19.37 -17.99
C LYS A 67 11.59 -18.95 -19.44
N ASP A 68 10.84 -17.84 -19.58
CA ASP A 68 10.42 -17.34 -20.90
C ASP A 68 11.51 -16.49 -21.59
N ASN A 69 12.52 -16.03 -20.84
CA ASN A 69 13.59 -15.15 -21.31
C ASN A 69 14.96 -15.67 -20.83
N PRO A 70 15.43 -16.84 -21.30
CA PRO A 70 16.65 -17.48 -20.79
C PRO A 70 17.94 -16.69 -21.06
N ASP A 71 17.91 -15.75 -22.02
CA ASP A 71 19.05 -14.90 -22.36
C ASP A 71 19.20 -13.71 -21.41
N ILE A 72 18.25 -13.50 -20.48
CA ILE A 72 18.26 -12.41 -19.49
C ILE A 72 18.40 -12.99 -18.08
N ALA A 73 19.57 -12.80 -17.47
CA ALA A 73 19.80 -13.17 -16.07
C ALA A 73 19.28 -12.08 -15.12
N VAL A 74 18.21 -12.35 -14.38
CA VAL A 74 17.69 -11.44 -13.36
C VAL A 74 18.29 -11.79 -11.99
N LYS A 75 19.04 -10.84 -11.41
CA LYS A 75 19.51 -10.90 -10.03
C LYS A 75 18.63 -10.02 -9.16
N ASP A 76 17.65 -10.61 -8.50
CA ASP A 76 16.80 -9.93 -7.55
C ASP A 76 17.40 -9.85 -6.15
N SER A 77 17.01 -8.81 -5.40
CA SER A 77 17.35 -8.63 -4.00
C SER A 77 16.17 -8.01 -3.28
N THR A 78 15.65 -8.72 -2.27
CA THR A 78 14.62 -8.20 -1.37
C THR A 78 15.28 -7.48 -0.21
N LEU A 79 14.89 -6.24 0.02
CA LEU A 79 15.42 -5.39 1.08
C LEU A 79 14.32 -5.11 2.11
N GLN A 80 14.73 -4.72 3.32
CA GLN A 80 13.79 -4.41 4.39
C GLN A 80 12.86 -3.26 4.00
N TRP A 81 11.55 -3.47 4.13
CA TRP A 81 10.51 -2.48 3.86
C TRP A 81 10.66 -1.21 4.72
N GLY A 82 10.22 -0.08 4.20
CA GLY A 82 10.19 1.20 4.89
C GLY A 82 11.43 2.07 4.65
N SER A 83 11.74 2.96 5.59
CA SER A 83 12.84 3.94 5.48
C SER A 83 14.21 3.32 5.14
N PRO A 84 14.59 2.12 5.64
CA PRO A 84 15.85 1.49 5.27
C PRO A 84 15.97 1.21 3.76
N PHE A 85 14.88 0.75 3.12
CA PHE A 85 14.85 0.53 1.67
C PHE A 85 15.10 1.83 0.90
N TYR A 86 14.33 2.88 1.21
CA TYR A 86 14.43 4.15 0.51
C TYR A 86 15.76 4.85 0.69
N THR A 87 16.31 4.81 1.91
CA THR A 87 17.65 5.35 2.18
C THR A 87 18.70 4.63 1.34
N LYS A 88 18.69 3.29 1.33
CA LYS A 88 19.64 2.51 0.55
C LYS A 88 19.50 2.75 -0.95
N LEU A 89 18.27 2.86 -1.47
CA LEU A 89 18.00 3.15 -2.87
C LEU A 89 18.53 4.53 -3.25
N ALA A 90 18.25 5.56 -2.45
CA ALA A 90 18.72 6.92 -2.66
C ALA A 90 20.26 7.00 -2.66
N MET A 91 20.90 6.38 -1.68
CA MET A 91 22.38 6.34 -1.59
C MET A 91 23.01 5.61 -2.77
N ALA A 92 22.40 4.52 -3.23
CA ALA A 92 22.89 3.75 -4.37
C ALA A 92 22.74 4.55 -5.68
N ALA A 93 21.62 5.26 -5.87
CA ALA A 93 21.39 6.13 -7.01
C ALA A 93 22.37 7.32 -7.01
N ALA A 94 22.52 8.02 -5.90
CA ALA A 94 23.49 9.12 -5.77
C ALA A 94 24.94 8.68 -5.97
N GLY A 95 25.28 7.43 -5.64
CA GLY A 95 26.64 6.86 -5.76
C GLY A 95 26.88 6.10 -7.07
N SER A 96 26.00 6.19 -8.07
CA SER A 96 26.10 5.46 -9.36
C SER A 96 26.24 3.93 -9.19
N ARG A 97 25.62 3.36 -8.15
CA ARG A 97 25.62 1.92 -7.84
C ARG A 97 24.21 1.34 -7.77
N ALA A 98 23.25 2.08 -8.29
CA ALA A 98 21.85 1.69 -8.29
C ALA A 98 21.59 0.38 -9.06
N PRO A 99 20.52 -0.36 -8.72
CA PRO A 99 20.05 -1.47 -9.54
C PRO A 99 19.52 -0.96 -10.89
N ASP A 100 19.37 -1.88 -11.84
CA ASP A 100 18.84 -1.56 -13.17
C ASP A 100 17.33 -1.32 -13.12
N LEU A 101 16.64 -2.01 -12.21
CA LEU A 101 15.22 -1.88 -11.91
C LEU A 101 14.99 -1.86 -10.40
N GLY A 102 14.08 -1.02 -9.93
CA GLY A 102 13.65 -0.98 -8.54
C GLY A 102 12.13 -0.94 -8.39
N VAL A 103 11.64 -1.20 -7.19
CA VAL A 103 10.25 -0.97 -6.80
C VAL A 103 10.20 0.23 -5.85
N MET A 104 9.13 1.01 -5.95
CA MET A 104 8.87 2.15 -5.06
C MET A 104 7.37 2.30 -4.84
N HIS A 105 6.94 2.81 -3.69
CA HIS A 105 5.58 3.29 -3.56
C HIS A 105 5.41 4.58 -4.37
N MET A 106 4.31 4.68 -5.10
CA MET A 106 4.03 5.78 -6.03
C MET A 106 4.12 7.16 -5.36
N GLY A 107 3.63 7.27 -4.12
CA GLY A 107 3.70 8.51 -3.34
C GLY A 107 5.13 8.99 -3.02
N ARG A 108 6.14 8.12 -3.12
CA ARG A 108 7.55 8.47 -2.87
C ARG A 108 8.27 9.04 -4.09
N VAL A 109 7.73 8.83 -5.28
CA VAL A 109 8.38 9.20 -6.56
C VAL A 109 8.69 10.70 -6.62
N THR A 110 7.75 11.54 -6.18
CA THR A 110 7.91 13.01 -6.17
C THR A 110 9.11 13.47 -5.32
N GLY A 111 9.50 12.71 -4.30
CA GLY A 111 10.68 13.04 -3.48
C GLY A 111 12.02 12.60 -4.10
N PHE A 112 12.01 11.74 -5.11
CA PHE A 112 13.21 11.15 -5.70
C PHE A 112 13.55 11.72 -7.09
N SER A 113 12.53 12.04 -7.90
CA SER A 113 12.73 12.50 -9.29
C SER A 113 13.42 13.86 -9.41
N PRO A 114 13.07 14.91 -8.63
CA PRO A 114 13.73 16.21 -8.73
C PRO A 114 15.22 16.17 -8.38
N GLY A 115 15.61 15.25 -7.48
CA GLY A 115 16.99 15.04 -7.06
C GLY A 115 17.82 14.19 -8.01
N ARG A 116 17.26 13.86 -9.17
CA ARG A 116 17.89 12.95 -10.15
C ARG A 116 18.32 11.61 -9.56
N LEU A 117 17.51 11.07 -8.65
CA LEU A 117 17.69 9.73 -8.09
C LEU A 117 16.95 8.66 -8.91
N LEU A 118 16.11 9.10 -9.88
CA LEU A 118 15.40 8.27 -10.83
C LEU A 118 15.70 8.76 -12.25
N ASP A 119 15.75 7.83 -13.18
CA ASP A 119 15.74 8.10 -14.62
C ASP A 119 14.32 7.94 -15.15
N ALA A 120 13.97 8.71 -16.19
CA ALA A 120 12.69 8.58 -16.87
C ALA A 120 12.60 7.26 -17.65
N TRP A 121 11.41 6.70 -17.73
CA TRP A 121 11.10 5.55 -18.58
C TRP A 121 11.07 5.98 -20.06
N ASP A 122 11.62 5.14 -20.90
CA ASP A 122 11.39 5.21 -22.35
C ASP A 122 9.99 4.59 -22.63
N VAL A 123 9.02 5.47 -22.90
CA VAL A 123 7.62 5.07 -23.14
C VAL A 123 7.43 4.29 -24.44
N ASP A 124 8.27 4.54 -25.45
CA ASP A 124 8.24 3.81 -26.71
C ASP A 124 8.78 2.38 -26.51
N LEU A 125 9.81 2.24 -25.69
CA LEU A 125 10.35 0.94 -25.30
C LEU A 125 9.35 0.16 -24.44
N LEU A 126 8.63 0.79 -23.50
CA LEU A 126 7.51 0.15 -22.79
C LEU A 126 6.41 -0.31 -23.75
N ALA A 127 6.06 0.54 -24.72
CA ALA A 127 5.05 0.21 -25.75
C ALA A 127 5.47 -0.95 -26.64
N LYS A 128 6.77 -1.08 -26.95
CA LYS A 128 7.35 -2.24 -27.66
C LYS A 128 7.05 -3.56 -26.93
N TYR A 129 7.08 -3.54 -25.58
CA TYR A 129 6.75 -4.69 -24.75
C TYR A 129 5.27 -4.77 -24.34
N GLY A 130 4.39 -3.92 -24.93
CA GLY A 130 2.93 -3.99 -24.81
C GLY A 130 2.38 -3.29 -23.57
N VAL A 131 3.12 -2.36 -22.98
CA VAL A 131 2.65 -1.52 -21.87
C VAL A 131 2.49 -0.08 -22.37
N ARG A 132 1.25 0.46 -22.29
CA ARG A 132 0.89 1.79 -22.75
C ARG A 132 0.06 2.52 -21.70
N GLN A 133 0.15 3.84 -21.67
CA GLN A 133 -0.62 4.70 -20.74
C GLN A 133 -2.12 4.38 -20.72
N GLN A 134 -2.73 4.12 -21.85
CA GLN A 134 -4.16 3.83 -22.00
C GLN A 134 -4.61 2.54 -21.27
N ASP A 135 -3.66 1.66 -20.93
CA ASP A 135 -3.93 0.39 -20.25
C ASP A 135 -4.03 0.56 -18.73
N PHE A 136 -3.85 1.78 -18.21
CA PHE A 136 -3.89 2.11 -16.78
C PHE A 136 -5.02 3.08 -16.43
N ASN A 137 -5.32 3.19 -15.14
CA ASN A 137 -6.12 4.28 -14.62
C ASN A 137 -5.36 5.60 -14.84
N PRO A 138 -5.96 6.62 -15.51
CA PRO A 138 -5.25 7.87 -15.82
C PRO A 138 -4.74 8.60 -14.58
N GLN A 139 -5.50 8.61 -13.49
CA GLN A 139 -5.10 9.26 -12.24
C GLN A 139 -3.84 8.59 -11.66
N LEU A 140 -3.79 7.26 -11.67
CA LEU A 140 -2.64 6.50 -11.17
C LEU A 140 -1.41 6.68 -12.05
N TRP A 141 -1.56 6.59 -13.38
CA TRP A 141 -0.45 6.81 -14.33
C TRP A 141 0.15 8.21 -14.17
N ASN A 142 -0.71 9.24 -14.09
CA ASN A 142 -0.27 10.63 -13.96
C ASN A 142 0.45 10.92 -12.64
N ARG A 143 0.25 10.12 -11.61
CA ARG A 143 1.06 10.22 -10.38
C ARG A 143 2.53 9.87 -10.62
N GLY A 144 2.81 8.98 -11.56
CA GLY A 144 4.17 8.63 -11.98
C GLY A 144 4.81 9.62 -12.95
N VAL A 145 4.02 10.57 -13.49
CA VAL A 145 4.53 11.61 -14.42
C VAL A 145 4.92 12.85 -13.62
N ILE A 146 6.14 13.36 -13.83
CA ILE A 146 6.68 14.56 -13.20
C ILE A 146 7.37 15.39 -14.26
N ASP A 147 7.02 16.66 -14.38
CA ASP A 147 7.53 17.57 -15.40
C ASP A 147 7.41 17.02 -16.85
N GLY A 148 6.35 16.25 -17.11
CA GLY A 148 6.06 15.67 -18.42
C GLY A 148 6.76 14.33 -18.71
N GLU A 149 7.63 13.86 -17.82
CA GLU A 149 8.38 12.60 -17.96
C GLU A 149 7.81 11.51 -17.03
N LEU A 150 7.77 10.26 -17.50
CA LEU A 150 7.31 9.11 -16.70
C LEU A 150 8.47 8.56 -15.86
N TYR A 151 8.36 8.61 -14.53
CA TYR A 151 9.34 8.08 -13.58
C TYR A 151 8.92 6.78 -12.91
N ALA A 152 7.64 6.43 -12.94
CA ALA A 152 7.13 5.23 -12.30
C ALA A 152 6.04 4.56 -13.12
N VAL A 153 6.16 3.25 -13.35
CA VAL A 153 5.15 2.40 -14.00
C VAL A 153 4.38 1.66 -12.91
N PRO A 154 3.06 1.89 -12.75
CA PRO A 154 2.27 1.27 -11.68
C PRO A 154 2.19 -0.25 -11.84
N LEU A 155 2.38 -1.00 -10.75
CA LEU A 155 2.17 -2.43 -10.68
C LEU A 155 0.75 -2.77 -10.18
N ASP A 156 0.33 -2.11 -9.12
CA ASP A 156 -0.91 -2.41 -8.42
C ASP A 156 -1.58 -1.15 -7.85
N ILE A 157 -2.73 -1.39 -7.24
CA ILE A 157 -3.33 -0.51 -6.25
C ILE A 157 -3.55 -1.35 -5.01
N HIS A 158 -2.92 -0.97 -3.90
CA HIS A 158 -3.17 -1.58 -2.61
C HIS A 158 -3.93 -0.60 -1.72
N VAL A 159 -4.95 -1.14 -1.05
CA VAL A 159 -5.98 -0.34 -0.38
C VAL A 159 -6.22 -0.84 1.03
N GLN A 160 -6.64 0.09 1.90
CA GLN A 160 -7.21 -0.28 3.19
C GLN A 160 -8.66 -0.71 3.00
N LEU A 161 -9.03 -1.86 3.58
CA LEU A 161 -10.33 -2.48 3.46
C LEU A 161 -10.97 -2.72 4.82
N CYS A 162 -12.29 -2.83 4.83
CA CYS A 162 -13.04 -3.39 5.92
C CYS A 162 -13.27 -4.89 5.63
N PHE A 163 -12.50 -5.75 6.32
CA PHE A 163 -12.73 -7.18 6.32
C PHE A 163 -13.75 -7.54 7.40
N TYR A 164 -14.65 -8.45 7.09
CA TYR A 164 -15.68 -8.92 8.01
C TYR A 164 -15.84 -10.43 7.96
N ARG A 165 -16.09 -11.04 9.12
CA ARG A 165 -16.33 -12.49 9.24
C ARG A 165 -17.79 -12.82 8.95
N ARG A 166 -18.04 -13.59 7.89
CA ARG A 166 -19.41 -14.01 7.52
C ARG A 166 -20.07 -14.86 8.59
N ASP A 167 -19.34 -15.78 9.24
CA ASP A 167 -19.84 -16.65 10.29
C ASP A 167 -20.32 -15.89 11.55
N VAL A 168 -19.67 -14.77 11.88
CA VAL A 168 -20.04 -13.91 13.03
C VAL A 168 -21.17 -12.96 12.64
N LEU A 169 -21.06 -12.28 11.48
CA LEU A 169 -22.07 -11.34 11.02
C LEU A 169 -23.41 -12.00 10.76
N LYS A 170 -23.42 -13.26 10.28
CA LYS A 170 -24.64 -14.05 10.14
C LYS A 170 -25.38 -14.23 11.47
N LYS A 171 -24.66 -14.52 12.54
CA LYS A 171 -25.22 -14.65 13.91
C LYS A 171 -25.76 -13.34 14.45
N ALA A 172 -25.13 -12.21 14.03
CA ALA A 172 -25.55 -10.87 14.43
C ALA A 172 -26.66 -10.29 13.56
N GLY A 173 -27.12 -11.00 12.49
CA GLY A 173 -28.13 -10.49 11.55
C GLY A 173 -27.61 -9.36 10.65
N LEU A 174 -26.29 -9.28 10.43
CA LEU A 174 -25.61 -8.20 9.71
C LEU A 174 -25.16 -8.60 8.29
N LEU A 175 -25.65 -9.73 7.75
CA LEU A 175 -25.46 -10.13 6.36
C LEU A 175 -26.74 -9.98 5.56
N GLY A 176 -26.62 -9.45 4.34
CA GLY A 176 -27.68 -9.52 3.34
C GLY A 176 -27.81 -10.92 2.74
N ASP A 177 -28.84 -11.12 1.92
CA ASP A 177 -29.12 -12.39 1.23
C ASP A 177 -27.98 -12.79 0.26
N ASP A 178 -27.20 -11.85 -0.21
CA ASP A 178 -26.02 -12.05 -1.05
C ASP A 178 -24.75 -12.45 -0.27
N GLY A 179 -24.86 -12.60 1.07
CA GLY A 179 -23.73 -12.94 1.94
C GLY A 179 -22.74 -11.80 2.18
N ARG A 180 -23.10 -10.57 1.78
CA ARG A 180 -22.31 -9.37 2.04
C ARG A 180 -22.79 -8.66 3.31
N MET A 181 -21.91 -7.89 3.92
CA MET A 181 -22.24 -7.02 5.04
C MET A 181 -23.35 -6.03 4.64
N VAL A 182 -24.30 -5.78 5.54
CA VAL A 182 -25.32 -4.74 5.35
C VAL A 182 -24.66 -3.39 5.00
N PRO A 183 -25.24 -2.57 4.11
CA PRO A 183 -24.70 -1.27 3.76
C PRO A 183 -24.54 -0.37 4.99
N VAL A 184 -23.44 0.39 5.01
CA VAL A 184 -23.14 1.41 6.02
C VAL A 184 -22.82 2.70 5.30
N THR A 185 -23.54 3.77 5.59
CA THR A 185 -23.43 5.07 4.91
C THR A 185 -23.19 6.25 5.84
N SER A 186 -23.21 6.00 7.15
CA SER A 186 -22.96 7.01 8.18
C SER A 186 -22.14 6.45 9.34
N ALA A 187 -21.55 7.34 10.11
CA ALA A 187 -20.81 6.98 11.32
C ALA A 187 -21.72 6.31 12.37
N ASP A 188 -22.96 6.77 12.52
CA ASP A 188 -23.89 6.18 13.48
C ASP A 188 -24.29 4.77 13.05
N GLU A 189 -24.61 4.52 11.79
CA GLU A 189 -24.84 3.17 11.26
C GLU A 189 -23.64 2.24 11.47
N TRP A 190 -22.41 2.75 11.28
CA TRP A 190 -21.21 1.96 11.58
C TRP A 190 -21.15 1.54 13.04
N PHE A 191 -21.38 2.45 13.97
CA PHE A 191 -21.37 2.12 15.39
C PHE A 191 -22.55 1.25 15.83
N ASP A 192 -23.70 1.35 15.17
CA ASP A 192 -24.81 0.39 15.37
C ASP A 192 -24.41 -1.02 14.91
N VAL A 193 -23.77 -1.15 13.75
CA VAL A 193 -23.21 -2.43 13.27
C VAL A 193 -22.19 -2.99 14.26
N LEU A 194 -21.28 -2.18 14.79
CA LEU A 194 -20.32 -2.62 15.81
C LEU A 194 -21.02 -3.07 17.12
N LYS A 195 -22.07 -2.39 17.53
CA LYS A 195 -22.86 -2.72 18.72
C LYS A 195 -23.54 -4.08 18.57
N GLU A 196 -24.19 -4.34 17.44
CA GLU A 196 -24.83 -5.64 17.17
C GLU A 196 -23.79 -6.75 17.04
N ALA A 197 -22.67 -6.50 16.35
CA ALA A 197 -21.59 -7.47 16.23
C ALA A 197 -20.93 -7.81 17.58
N LYS A 198 -20.89 -6.85 18.52
CA LYS A 198 -20.34 -7.06 19.87
C LYS A 198 -21.06 -8.16 20.62
N ALA A 199 -22.39 -8.26 20.48
CA ALA A 199 -23.19 -9.30 21.10
C ALA A 199 -22.86 -10.71 20.57
N ALA A 200 -22.40 -10.81 19.32
CA ALA A 200 -22.00 -12.08 18.69
C ALA A 200 -20.47 -12.35 18.80
N THR A 201 -19.70 -11.41 19.33
CA THR A 201 -18.24 -11.52 19.49
C THR A 201 -17.89 -12.55 20.58
N LYS A 202 -16.97 -13.45 20.29
CA LYS A 202 -16.47 -14.43 21.25
C LYS A 202 -15.81 -13.73 22.43
N LYS A 203 -16.11 -14.19 23.64
CA LYS A 203 -15.53 -13.64 24.89
C LYS A 203 -13.98 -13.65 24.81
N GLY A 204 -13.38 -12.53 25.14
CA GLY A 204 -11.93 -12.33 25.13
C GLY A 204 -11.36 -11.82 23.80
N LEU A 205 -12.22 -11.66 22.77
CA LEU A 205 -11.84 -11.01 21.53
C LEU A 205 -12.39 -9.58 21.46
N GLN A 206 -11.73 -8.74 20.68
CA GLN A 206 -12.23 -7.41 20.33
C GLN A 206 -13.32 -7.53 19.25
N THR A 207 -14.28 -6.61 19.26
CA THR A 207 -15.28 -6.51 18.19
C THR A 207 -14.67 -5.98 16.91
N PHE A 208 -13.68 -5.12 17.06
CA PHE A 208 -13.04 -4.45 15.96
C PHE A 208 -11.51 -4.50 16.09
N GLY A 209 -10.88 -5.17 15.15
CA GLY A 209 -9.42 -5.18 15.00
C GLY A 209 -8.95 -3.91 14.32
N PHE A 210 -8.05 -3.18 14.97
CA PHE A 210 -7.59 -1.89 14.49
C PHE A 210 -6.18 -1.61 15.03
N TRP A 211 -5.29 -1.14 14.19
CA TRP A 211 -3.88 -0.91 14.55
C TRP A 211 -3.72 0.42 15.27
N HIS A 212 -4.15 0.49 16.54
CA HIS A 212 -4.25 1.74 17.30
C HIS A 212 -2.92 2.43 17.56
N SER A 213 -1.86 1.68 17.79
CA SER A 213 -0.54 2.22 18.10
C SER A 213 0.38 2.33 16.90
N ASP A 214 -0.04 1.87 15.72
CA ASP A 214 0.75 2.00 14.49
C ASP A 214 0.47 3.33 13.80
N GLN A 215 1.50 4.18 13.75
CA GLN A 215 1.40 5.53 13.19
C GLN A 215 1.06 5.55 11.68
N ASN A 216 1.51 4.55 10.91
CA ASN A 216 1.24 4.52 9.48
C ASN A 216 -0.22 4.15 9.23
N PHE A 217 -0.73 3.09 9.89
CA PHE A 217 -2.12 2.70 9.75
C PHE A 217 -3.09 3.78 10.23
N GLN A 218 -2.81 4.40 11.39
CA GLN A 218 -3.63 5.50 11.90
C GLN A 218 -3.64 6.70 10.93
N TRP A 219 -2.49 7.00 10.33
CA TRP A 219 -2.38 8.02 9.31
C TRP A 219 -3.20 7.66 8.05
N TRP A 220 -3.12 6.43 7.56
CA TRP A 220 -3.85 5.99 6.37
C TRP A 220 -5.37 6.00 6.58
N PHE A 221 -5.86 5.59 7.74
CA PHE A 221 -7.29 5.72 8.08
C PHE A 221 -7.70 7.18 8.18
N PHE A 222 -6.87 8.03 8.78
CA PHE A 222 -7.12 9.46 8.81
C PHE A 222 -7.23 10.04 7.39
N VAL A 223 -6.31 9.72 6.50
CA VAL A 223 -6.34 10.15 5.08
C VAL A 223 -7.64 9.73 4.41
N ALA A 224 -8.07 8.48 4.59
CA ALA A 224 -9.30 7.97 4.01
C ALA A 224 -10.53 8.78 4.47
N PHE A 225 -10.72 8.91 5.77
CA PHE A 225 -11.91 9.57 6.33
C PHE A 225 -11.88 11.09 6.17
N TYR A 226 -10.72 11.70 6.19
CA TYR A 226 -10.58 13.13 5.88
C TYR A 226 -10.95 13.42 4.42
N THR A 227 -10.59 12.52 3.49
CA THR A 227 -11.02 12.58 2.09
C THR A 227 -12.52 12.37 1.94
N GLN A 228 -13.16 11.49 2.74
CA GLN A 228 -14.62 11.32 2.74
C GLN A 228 -15.34 12.61 3.10
N LEU A 229 -14.78 13.42 4.01
CA LEU A 229 -15.30 14.76 4.36
C LEU A 229 -14.98 15.85 3.31
N GLY A 230 -14.31 15.49 2.20
CA GLY A 230 -13.83 16.46 1.22
C GLY A 230 -12.73 17.37 1.79
N GLY A 231 -11.90 16.82 2.69
CA GLY A 231 -10.72 17.51 3.21
C GLY A 231 -9.64 17.62 2.14
N THR A 232 -8.92 18.73 2.13
CA THR A 232 -7.78 19.00 1.26
C THR A 232 -6.55 19.34 2.10
N TRP A 233 -5.37 19.11 1.56
CA TRP A 233 -4.11 19.31 2.26
C TRP A 233 -3.47 20.65 1.94
N PHE A 234 -3.42 20.95 0.64
CA PHE A 234 -2.80 22.13 0.05
C PHE A 234 -3.69 22.68 -1.05
N ASN A 235 -3.50 23.93 -1.44
CA ASN A 235 -4.10 24.47 -2.65
C ASN A 235 -3.52 23.78 -3.91
N ASP A 236 -4.12 23.98 -5.08
CA ASP A 236 -3.70 23.36 -6.34
C ASP A 236 -2.24 23.69 -6.71
N ALA A 237 -1.78 24.88 -6.33
CA ALA A 237 -0.40 25.31 -6.53
C ALA A 237 0.60 24.67 -5.52
N GLY A 238 0.12 23.98 -4.47
CA GLY A 238 0.96 23.41 -3.42
C GLY A 238 1.71 24.45 -2.58
N THR A 239 1.24 25.70 -2.55
CA THR A 239 1.91 26.83 -1.89
C THR A 239 1.32 27.17 -0.52
N GLU A 240 0.09 26.73 -0.26
CA GLU A 240 -0.66 27.04 0.95
C GLU A 240 -1.31 25.80 1.54
N VAL A 241 -1.35 25.74 2.87
CA VAL A 241 -2.04 24.68 3.61
C VAL A 241 -3.54 25.00 3.66
N THR A 242 -4.36 24.17 3.02
CA THR A 242 -5.83 24.27 3.04
C THR A 242 -6.48 23.34 4.06
N PHE A 243 -5.67 22.69 4.90
CA PHE A 243 -6.10 21.71 5.89
C PHE A 243 -7.16 22.30 6.84
N ASP A 244 -8.33 21.63 6.85
CA ASP A 244 -9.50 22.01 7.64
C ASP A 244 -9.45 21.30 9.00
N THR A 245 -9.23 22.07 10.07
CA THR A 245 -9.11 21.55 11.44
C THR A 245 -10.42 21.00 12.00
N ASP A 246 -11.57 21.50 11.55
CA ASP A 246 -12.87 21.03 12.05
C ASP A 246 -13.20 19.65 11.46
N LYS A 247 -12.98 19.47 10.15
CA LYS A 247 -13.07 18.14 9.52
C LYS A 247 -12.09 17.16 10.12
N ALA A 248 -10.85 17.59 10.36
CA ALA A 248 -9.83 16.78 11.00
C ALA A 248 -10.24 16.34 12.42
N THR A 249 -10.82 17.27 13.19
CA THR A 249 -11.36 16.97 14.53
C THR A 249 -12.45 15.90 14.46
N GLN A 250 -13.40 16.01 13.53
CA GLN A 250 -14.46 15.01 13.33
C GLN A 250 -13.90 13.62 13.02
N VAL A 251 -12.88 13.53 12.15
CA VAL A 251 -12.22 12.26 11.87
C VAL A 251 -11.54 11.68 13.10
N LEU A 252 -10.80 12.49 13.86
CA LEU A 252 -10.11 12.07 15.06
C LEU A 252 -11.09 11.60 16.16
N GLU A 253 -12.22 12.26 16.31
CA GLU A 253 -13.31 11.86 17.21
C GLU A 253 -13.90 10.51 16.77
N PHE A 254 -14.20 10.34 15.49
CA PHE A 254 -14.69 9.09 14.93
C PHE A 254 -13.71 7.92 15.17
N LEU A 255 -12.43 8.08 14.88
CA LEU A 255 -11.41 7.06 15.11
C LEU A 255 -11.29 6.71 16.60
N ARG A 256 -11.29 7.71 17.47
CA ARG A 256 -11.22 7.54 18.94
C ARG A 256 -12.43 6.82 19.49
N ARG A 257 -13.62 7.02 18.93
CA ARG A 257 -14.88 6.43 19.41
C ARG A 257 -14.84 4.90 19.42
N HIS A 258 -14.08 4.26 18.52
CA HIS A 258 -13.91 2.80 18.56
C HIS A 258 -13.32 2.30 19.88
N ILE A 259 -12.43 3.09 20.49
CA ILE A 259 -11.80 2.79 21.78
C ILE A 259 -12.72 3.21 22.93
N THR A 260 -13.25 4.43 22.92
CA THR A 260 -14.05 4.95 24.04
C THR A 260 -15.35 4.19 24.24
N ASP A 261 -15.95 3.66 23.16
CA ASP A 261 -17.18 2.83 23.22
C ASP A 261 -16.85 1.34 23.45
N GLY A 262 -15.56 1.00 23.59
CA GLY A 262 -15.09 -0.34 23.98
C GLY A 262 -15.27 -1.40 22.91
N TYR A 263 -15.12 -1.03 21.63
CA TYR A 263 -15.09 -1.97 20.51
C TYR A 263 -13.67 -2.45 20.21
N ALA A 264 -12.68 -1.66 20.57
CA ALA A 264 -11.28 -1.88 20.30
C ALA A 264 -10.39 -1.55 21.52
N ASP A 265 -9.25 -2.23 21.65
CA ASP A 265 -8.29 -2.03 22.75
C ASP A 265 -7.17 -1.06 22.29
N PRO A 266 -6.91 0.04 23.04
CA PRO A 266 -5.87 1.02 22.70
C PRO A 266 -4.44 0.45 22.72
N ASN A 267 -4.23 -0.70 23.35
CA ASN A 267 -2.90 -1.30 23.48
C ASN A 267 -2.54 -2.25 22.35
N PHE A 268 -3.44 -2.51 21.39
CA PHE A 268 -3.12 -3.36 20.25
C PHE A 268 -2.18 -2.67 19.28
N GLY A 269 -0.99 -3.26 19.18
CA GLY A 269 0.03 -2.91 18.19
C GLY A 269 -0.02 -3.75 16.93
N GLY A 270 1.01 -3.62 16.11
CA GLY A 270 1.10 -4.22 14.79
C GLY A 270 0.80 -5.73 14.76
N GLY A 271 0.00 -6.15 13.79
CA GLY A 271 -0.39 -7.54 13.56
C GLY A 271 -1.51 -8.07 14.45
N ALA A 272 -1.77 -7.47 15.62
CA ALA A 272 -2.77 -7.96 16.55
C ALA A 272 -4.20 -7.92 15.98
N GLY A 273 -4.52 -6.93 15.13
CA GLY A 273 -5.82 -6.84 14.47
C GLY A 273 -6.10 -8.04 13.56
N ALA A 274 -5.17 -8.41 12.71
CA ALA A 274 -5.30 -9.57 11.82
C ALA A 274 -5.35 -10.87 12.61
N GLU A 275 -4.56 -11.02 13.69
CA GLU A 275 -4.61 -12.18 14.59
C GLU A 275 -5.97 -12.30 15.28
N GLN A 276 -6.51 -11.22 15.81
CA GLN A 276 -7.84 -11.19 16.44
C GLN A 276 -8.92 -11.59 15.41
N PHE A 277 -8.82 -11.11 14.18
CA PHE A 277 -9.74 -11.45 13.11
C PHE A 277 -9.68 -12.93 12.75
N VAL A 278 -8.51 -13.52 12.61
CA VAL A 278 -8.32 -14.98 12.41
C VAL A 278 -8.95 -15.76 13.54
N ASN A 279 -8.83 -15.30 14.78
CA ASN A 279 -9.36 -15.97 15.97
C ASN A 279 -10.87 -15.76 16.21
N GLY A 280 -11.54 -14.88 15.45
CA GLY A 280 -13.01 -14.72 15.50
C GLY A 280 -13.52 -13.32 15.81
N SER A 281 -12.68 -12.28 15.79
CA SER A 281 -13.15 -10.88 15.81
C SER A 281 -14.00 -10.59 14.57
N PRO A 282 -15.18 -9.96 14.70
CA PRO A 282 -16.08 -9.70 13.57
C PRO A 282 -15.48 -8.89 12.46
N PHE A 283 -14.69 -7.88 12.81
CA PHE A 283 -14.15 -6.90 11.87
C PHE A 283 -12.67 -6.64 12.07
N VAL A 284 -11.99 -6.32 10.97
CA VAL A 284 -10.67 -5.70 10.97
C VAL A 284 -10.56 -4.72 9.81
N TRP A 285 -10.01 -3.53 10.06
CA TRP A 285 -9.53 -2.67 8.98
C TRP A 285 -8.06 -2.97 8.74
N GLU A 286 -7.77 -3.41 7.53
CA GLU A 286 -6.46 -3.94 7.17
C GLU A 286 -6.22 -3.72 5.67
N GLY A 287 -4.96 -3.80 5.24
CA GLY A 287 -4.63 -3.75 3.83
C GLY A 287 -5.00 -5.03 3.08
N ASN A 288 -5.29 -4.89 1.79
CA ASN A 288 -5.63 -6.02 0.93
C ASN A 288 -4.52 -7.09 0.84
N TRP A 289 -3.27 -6.75 1.16
CA TRP A 289 -2.16 -7.71 1.29
C TRP A 289 -2.33 -8.76 2.40
N SER A 290 -3.35 -8.59 3.26
CA SER A 290 -3.67 -9.58 4.31
C SER A 290 -4.54 -10.73 3.80
N VAL A 291 -5.07 -10.66 2.58
CA VAL A 291 -5.86 -11.74 1.94
C VAL A 291 -5.17 -13.11 2.04
N PRO A 292 -3.88 -13.28 1.69
CA PRO A 292 -3.23 -14.58 1.80
C PRO A 292 -3.18 -15.15 3.23
N VAL A 293 -3.12 -14.27 4.25
CA VAL A 293 -3.13 -14.67 5.67
C VAL A 293 -4.49 -15.24 6.06
N PHE A 294 -5.57 -14.58 5.66
CA PHE A 294 -6.94 -15.00 5.97
C PHE A 294 -7.33 -16.26 5.20
N ASP A 295 -6.91 -16.39 3.93
CA ASP A 295 -7.10 -17.58 3.11
C ASP A 295 -6.36 -18.79 3.69
N ALA A 296 -5.10 -18.62 4.09
CA ALA A 296 -4.29 -19.68 4.71
C ALA A 296 -4.88 -20.15 6.04
N ALA A 297 -5.48 -19.25 6.80
CA ALA A 297 -6.19 -19.54 8.03
C ALA A 297 -7.61 -20.11 7.80
N LYS A 298 -8.08 -20.17 6.53
CA LYS A 298 -9.41 -20.63 6.14
C LYS A 298 -10.53 -19.87 6.84
N VAL A 299 -10.37 -18.57 7.00
CA VAL A 299 -11.39 -17.69 7.55
C VAL A 299 -12.54 -17.58 6.53
N ASP A 300 -13.79 -17.71 6.99
CA ASP A 300 -14.96 -17.35 6.16
C ASP A 300 -15.21 -15.85 6.29
N TYR A 301 -14.76 -15.09 5.28
CA TYR A 301 -14.78 -13.64 5.33
C TYR A 301 -15.20 -13.01 4.00
N GLY A 302 -15.64 -11.76 4.07
CA GLY A 302 -15.77 -10.85 2.94
C GLY A 302 -14.93 -9.60 3.17
N ALA A 303 -14.79 -8.82 2.11
CA ALA A 303 -14.07 -7.56 2.14
C ALA A 303 -14.82 -6.48 1.34
N THR A 304 -14.78 -5.25 1.84
CA THR A 304 -15.35 -4.08 1.18
C THR A 304 -14.40 -2.90 1.35
N PRO A 305 -14.41 -1.90 0.46
CA PRO A 305 -13.76 -0.62 0.75
C PRO A 305 -14.19 -0.09 2.13
N LEU A 306 -13.38 0.77 2.75
CA LEU A 306 -13.78 1.38 4.03
C LEU A 306 -15.17 2.01 3.90
N PRO A 307 -16.08 1.80 4.87
CA PRO A 307 -17.45 2.31 4.78
C PRO A 307 -17.46 3.84 4.59
N PRO A 308 -18.37 4.38 3.75
CA PRO A 308 -18.47 5.83 3.51
C PRO A 308 -19.19 6.56 4.66
N VAL A 309 -18.61 6.47 5.84
CA VAL A 309 -19.20 6.97 7.10
C VAL A 309 -19.44 8.49 7.12
N PHE A 310 -18.82 9.21 6.21
CA PHE A 310 -19.02 10.65 6.00
C PHE A 310 -19.66 10.96 4.63
N GLY A 311 -20.40 10.02 4.07
CA GLY A 311 -21.26 10.20 2.90
C GLY A 311 -20.56 10.02 1.55
N LYS A 312 -19.25 10.26 1.45
CA LYS A 312 -18.48 10.07 0.21
C LYS A 312 -17.65 8.79 0.29
N GLN A 313 -17.73 7.93 -0.73
CA GLN A 313 -16.85 6.77 -0.80
C GLN A 313 -15.41 7.23 -1.01
N ALA A 314 -14.52 6.87 -0.09
CA ALA A 314 -13.08 6.98 -0.25
C ALA A 314 -12.39 5.99 0.68
N THR A 315 -11.34 5.32 0.19
CA THR A 315 -10.48 4.44 0.99
C THR A 315 -9.03 4.77 0.72
N HIS A 316 -8.17 4.67 1.74
CA HIS A 316 -6.75 4.92 1.53
C HIS A 316 -6.20 3.94 0.49
N ALA A 317 -5.48 4.49 -0.46
CA ALA A 317 -4.84 3.74 -1.52
C ALA A 317 -3.40 4.22 -1.75
N GLU A 318 -2.54 3.27 -2.04
CA GLU A 318 -1.19 3.50 -2.54
C GLU A 318 -0.92 2.50 -3.68
N SER A 319 0.21 2.59 -4.33
CA SER A 319 0.59 1.72 -5.44
C SER A 319 2.06 1.38 -5.34
N HIS A 320 2.40 0.11 -5.51
CA HIS A 320 3.76 -0.25 -5.89
C HIS A 320 3.97 0.10 -7.36
N ALA A 321 5.14 0.63 -7.67
CA ALA A 321 5.51 1.00 -9.02
C ALA A 321 6.95 0.61 -9.32
N PHE A 322 7.21 0.25 -10.57
CA PHE A 322 8.57 0.06 -11.06
C PHE A 322 9.21 1.41 -11.35
N VAL A 323 10.45 1.56 -10.96
CA VAL A 323 11.27 2.75 -11.18
C VAL A 323 12.63 2.37 -11.74
N LEU A 324 13.25 3.30 -12.44
CA LEU A 324 14.62 3.20 -12.91
C LEU A 324 15.53 4.05 -11.99
N PRO A 325 16.16 3.47 -10.96
CA PRO A 325 17.06 4.22 -10.09
C PRO A 325 18.25 4.76 -10.91
N HIS A 326 18.64 6.02 -10.66
CA HIS A 326 19.59 6.73 -11.50
C HIS A 326 20.93 6.00 -11.70
N GLN A 327 21.37 5.93 -12.94
CA GLN A 327 22.69 5.43 -13.36
C GLN A 327 23.31 6.41 -14.38
N ALA A 328 24.57 6.78 -14.18
CA ALA A 328 25.26 7.74 -15.06
C ALA A 328 25.30 7.29 -16.53
N ASP A 329 25.43 5.98 -16.75
CA ASP A 329 25.55 5.38 -18.09
C ASP A 329 24.34 4.45 -18.38
N ARG A 330 23.11 4.91 -18.06
CA ARG A 330 21.91 4.12 -18.36
C ARG A 330 21.73 3.98 -19.88
N GLY A 331 21.68 2.74 -20.35
CA GLY A 331 21.50 2.42 -21.77
C GLY A 331 21.81 0.95 -22.06
N GLY A 332 21.84 0.61 -23.34
CA GLY A 332 22.20 -0.70 -23.82
C GLY A 332 21.27 -1.84 -23.39
N PRO A 333 21.72 -3.11 -23.50
CA PRO A 333 20.90 -4.29 -23.29
C PRO A 333 20.28 -4.38 -21.89
N ALA A 334 21.00 -3.94 -20.83
CA ALA A 334 20.49 -3.99 -19.47
C ALA A 334 19.29 -3.05 -19.24
N ASN A 335 19.32 -1.84 -19.86
CA ASN A 335 18.20 -0.93 -19.80
C ASN A 335 16.97 -1.49 -20.54
N GLU A 336 17.16 -2.04 -21.73
CA GLU A 336 16.08 -2.68 -22.48
C GLU A 336 15.49 -3.87 -21.71
N ALA A 337 16.33 -4.72 -21.12
CA ALA A 337 15.89 -5.85 -20.32
C ALA A 337 15.15 -5.43 -19.04
N ALA A 338 15.50 -4.29 -18.43
CA ALA A 338 14.76 -3.74 -17.30
C ALA A 338 13.32 -3.32 -17.71
N HIS A 339 13.16 -2.68 -18.89
CA HIS A 339 11.84 -2.36 -19.44
C HIS A 339 11.03 -3.62 -19.76
N GLN A 340 11.67 -4.62 -20.36
CA GLN A 340 11.05 -5.91 -20.69
C GLN A 340 10.58 -6.64 -19.43
N LEU A 341 11.40 -6.68 -18.37
CA LEU A 341 11.07 -7.29 -17.08
C LEU A 341 9.88 -6.59 -16.42
N ALA A 342 9.92 -5.26 -16.33
CA ALA A 342 8.81 -4.49 -15.75
C ALA A 342 7.51 -4.70 -16.55
N ALA A 343 7.55 -4.63 -17.87
CA ALA A 343 6.40 -4.87 -18.72
C ALA A 343 5.84 -6.30 -18.60
N TYR A 344 6.71 -7.30 -18.47
CA TYR A 344 6.31 -8.69 -18.27
C TYR A 344 5.52 -8.84 -16.96
N ILE A 345 6.10 -8.36 -15.84
CA ILE A 345 5.47 -8.46 -14.52
C ILE A 345 4.13 -7.70 -14.50
N VAL A 346 4.07 -6.49 -15.05
CA VAL A 346 2.83 -5.70 -15.10
C VAL A 346 1.72 -6.44 -15.87
N LYS A 347 2.04 -7.10 -16.99
CA LYS A 347 1.08 -7.86 -17.77
C LYS A 347 0.69 -9.21 -17.15
N ASP A 348 1.52 -9.78 -16.27
CA ASP A 348 1.24 -10.99 -15.50
C ASP A 348 0.66 -10.71 -14.10
N ALA A 349 0.13 -9.50 -13.90
CA ALA A 349 -0.39 -9.07 -12.60
C ALA A 349 -1.60 -9.89 -12.09
N GLN A 350 -2.09 -10.88 -12.84
CA GLN A 350 -3.02 -11.90 -12.36
C GLN A 350 -2.39 -12.73 -11.21
N GLN A 351 -1.09 -13.08 -11.31
CA GLN A 351 -0.34 -13.74 -10.24
C GLN A 351 -0.21 -12.81 -9.02
N TRP A 352 0.06 -11.51 -9.27
CA TRP A 352 0.15 -10.49 -8.22
C TRP A 352 -1.18 -10.32 -7.45
N ALA A 353 -2.31 -10.40 -8.15
CA ALA A 353 -3.65 -10.32 -7.55
C ALA A 353 -3.95 -11.43 -6.54
N LEU A 354 -3.26 -12.59 -6.58
CA LEU A 354 -3.37 -13.61 -5.53
C LEU A 354 -2.91 -13.10 -4.16
N GLY A 355 -2.03 -12.08 -4.13
CA GLY A 355 -1.65 -11.37 -2.91
C GLY A 355 -2.72 -10.42 -2.36
N GLY A 356 -3.88 -10.31 -3.02
CA GLY A 356 -4.95 -9.38 -2.65
C GLY A 356 -4.91 -8.04 -3.40
N HIS A 357 -3.80 -7.74 -4.07
CA HIS A 357 -3.63 -6.47 -4.78
C HIS A 357 -4.57 -6.32 -5.98
N ILE A 358 -5.00 -5.08 -6.25
CA ILE A 358 -5.76 -4.77 -7.47
C ILE A 358 -4.73 -4.46 -8.57
N PRO A 359 -4.68 -5.22 -9.69
CA PRO A 359 -3.78 -4.91 -10.80
C PRO A 359 -3.96 -3.50 -11.34
N ALA A 360 -2.88 -2.73 -11.46
CA ALA A 360 -2.93 -1.42 -12.11
C ALA A 360 -3.15 -1.53 -13.62
N TYR A 361 -2.70 -2.64 -14.22
CA TYR A 361 -2.89 -2.95 -15.64
C TYR A 361 -4.31 -3.44 -15.90
N ARG A 362 -5.18 -2.54 -16.36
CA ARG A 362 -6.63 -2.73 -16.51
C ARG A 362 -7.06 -3.94 -17.34
N PRO A 363 -6.35 -4.35 -18.41
CA PRO A 363 -6.74 -5.54 -19.16
C PRO A 363 -6.91 -6.80 -18.29
N ILE A 364 -6.16 -6.96 -17.21
CA ILE A 364 -6.31 -8.08 -16.26
C ILE A 364 -7.71 -8.09 -15.62
N LEU A 365 -8.23 -6.92 -15.23
CA LEU A 365 -9.50 -6.80 -14.51
C LEU A 365 -10.70 -7.30 -15.33
N SER A 366 -10.59 -7.31 -16.66
CA SER A 366 -11.63 -7.79 -17.57
C SER A 366 -11.58 -9.29 -17.83
N THR A 367 -10.50 -9.99 -17.42
CA THR A 367 -10.34 -11.43 -17.64
C THR A 367 -11.35 -12.26 -16.84
N ALA A 368 -11.75 -13.41 -17.39
CA ALA A 368 -12.62 -14.34 -16.67
C ALA A 368 -11.97 -14.90 -15.40
N ALA A 369 -10.66 -14.98 -15.37
CA ALA A 369 -9.89 -15.43 -14.20
C ALA A 369 -10.03 -14.43 -13.06
N TYR A 370 -9.74 -13.13 -13.30
CA TYR A 370 -9.84 -12.09 -12.27
C TYR A 370 -11.28 -11.93 -11.75
N LYS A 371 -12.27 -11.92 -12.64
CA LYS A 371 -13.69 -11.80 -12.26
C LYS A 371 -14.19 -12.91 -11.33
N LYS A 372 -13.50 -14.05 -11.27
CA LYS A 372 -13.81 -15.16 -10.36
C LYS A 372 -13.00 -15.12 -9.06
N MET A 373 -12.04 -14.21 -8.94
CA MET A 373 -11.24 -14.11 -7.72
C MET A 373 -12.05 -13.47 -6.60
N THR A 374 -12.14 -14.17 -5.48
CA THR A 374 -12.81 -13.70 -4.26
C THR A 374 -11.79 -13.71 -3.14
N PRO A 375 -11.70 -12.62 -2.35
CA PRO A 375 -12.54 -11.43 -2.33
C PRO A 375 -12.15 -10.31 -3.30
N GLN A 376 -11.14 -10.46 -4.15
CA GLN A 376 -10.57 -9.37 -4.97
C GLN A 376 -11.62 -8.64 -5.81
N ASN A 377 -12.59 -9.36 -6.39
CA ASN A 377 -13.68 -8.77 -7.16
C ASN A 377 -14.73 -8.03 -6.30
N GLU A 378 -14.77 -8.28 -4.98
CA GLU A 378 -15.72 -7.62 -4.07
C GLU A 378 -15.30 -6.17 -3.77
N TYR A 379 -13.99 -5.89 -3.83
CA TYR A 379 -13.43 -4.57 -3.51
C TYR A 379 -12.73 -3.86 -4.68
N VAL A 380 -12.79 -4.40 -5.88
CA VAL A 380 -12.12 -3.79 -7.06
C VAL A 380 -12.55 -2.34 -7.30
N SER A 381 -13.78 -1.97 -6.94
CA SER A 381 -14.28 -0.59 -7.03
C SER A 381 -13.50 0.42 -6.18
N ALA A 382 -12.70 -0.03 -5.20
CA ALA A 382 -11.82 0.84 -4.43
C ALA A 382 -10.83 1.63 -5.31
N MET A 383 -10.49 1.07 -6.49
CA MET A 383 -9.63 1.75 -7.47
C MET A 383 -10.21 3.07 -8.02
N ASP A 384 -11.53 3.24 -7.96
CA ASP A 384 -12.23 4.45 -8.43
C ASP A 384 -12.46 5.47 -7.31
N HIS A 385 -12.13 5.10 -6.07
CA HIS A 385 -12.40 5.88 -4.86
C HIS A 385 -11.17 6.02 -3.96
N GLN A 386 -10.00 6.27 -4.59
CA GLN A 386 -8.73 6.35 -3.89
C GLN A 386 -8.60 7.64 -3.08
N ALA A 387 -8.35 7.50 -1.78
CA ALA A 387 -7.82 8.56 -0.92
C ALA A 387 -6.30 8.42 -0.88
N THR A 388 -5.60 9.31 -1.55
CA THR A 388 -4.13 9.29 -1.64
C THR A 388 -3.53 10.45 -0.87
N GLU A 389 -2.29 10.27 -0.40
CA GLU A 389 -1.51 11.37 0.13
C GLU A 389 -1.25 12.43 -0.95
N PRO A 390 -1.01 13.71 -0.56
CA PRO A 390 -0.73 14.78 -1.52
C PRO A 390 0.57 14.50 -2.31
N LYS A 391 0.63 15.01 -3.54
CA LYS A 391 1.81 14.87 -4.42
C LYS A 391 2.89 15.89 -4.05
N VAL A 392 3.56 15.65 -2.93
CA VAL A 392 4.65 16.49 -2.41
C VAL A 392 5.87 15.63 -2.05
N TRP A 393 7.06 16.21 -2.05
CA TRP A 393 8.31 15.47 -1.87
C TRP A 393 8.43 14.73 -0.53
N PHE A 394 7.73 15.19 0.50
CA PHE A 394 7.76 14.62 1.86
C PHE A 394 6.63 13.60 2.13
N ALA A 395 5.77 13.32 1.15
CA ALA A 395 4.66 12.35 1.26
C ALA A 395 5.06 10.93 0.84
N GLY A 396 4.09 10.03 0.83
CA GLY A 396 4.18 8.63 0.44
C GLY A 396 4.53 7.69 1.57
N SER A 397 4.38 6.41 1.33
CA SER A 397 4.56 5.34 2.33
C SER A 397 5.85 5.50 3.12
N THR A 398 5.74 5.52 4.46
CA THR A 398 6.86 5.80 5.39
C THR A 398 7.60 7.11 5.11
N GLY A 399 6.96 8.07 4.44
CA GLY A 399 7.49 9.40 4.20
C GLY A 399 7.49 10.27 5.46
N ILE A 400 8.13 11.43 5.36
CA ILE A 400 8.23 12.38 6.48
C ILE A 400 6.83 12.79 6.96
N LEU A 401 5.88 12.95 6.03
CA LEU A 401 4.49 13.30 6.36
C LEU A 401 3.85 12.28 7.32
N ALA A 402 3.94 11.00 7.00
CA ALA A 402 3.43 9.93 7.86
C ALA A 402 4.18 9.83 9.18
N GLN A 403 5.50 10.06 9.17
CA GLN A 403 6.33 9.99 10.38
C GLN A 403 6.08 11.15 11.36
N ASP A 404 5.79 12.35 10.85
CA ASP A 404 5.58 13.53 11.69
C ASP A 404 4.12 13.68 12.13
N ILE A 405 3.16 13.30 11.28
CA ILE A 405 1.72 13.45 11.56
C ILE A 405 1.09 12.18 12.14
N GLY A 406 1.52 11.00 11.73
CA GLY A 406 0.97 9.74 12.25
C GLY A 406 0.98 9.64 13.78
N PRO A 407 2.06 9.99 14.49
CA PRO A 407 2.08 10.02 15.95
C PRO A 407 1.08 10.99 16.57
N ILE A 408 0.74 12.09 15.87
CA ILE A 408 -0.29 13.04 16.34
C ILE A 408 -1.67 12.38 16.26
N VAL A 409 -1.97 11.67 15.17
CA VAL A 409 -3.20 10.89 15.03
C VAL A 409 -3.29 9.85 16.13
N VAL A 410 -2.22 9.04 16.33
CA VAL A 410 -2.16 8.03 17.41
C VAL A 410 -2.42 8.67 18.77
N SER A 411 -1.80 9.80 19.08
CA SER A 411 -2.00 10.46 20.37
C SER A 411 -3.46 10.88 20.62
N SER A 412 -4.19 11.24 19.56
CA SER A 412 -5.61 11.55 19.66
C SER A 412 -6.47 10.30 19.80
N THR A 413 -6.24 9.28 18.97
CA THR A 413 -7.05 8.06 18.96
C THR A 413 -6.89 7.26 20.25
N THR A 414 -5.68 7.19 20.81
CA THR A 414 -5.41 6.52 22.10
C THR A 414 -5.73 7.34 23.33
N GLY A 415 -6.09 8.62 23.18
CA GLY A 415 -6.57 9.47 24.27
C GLY A 415 -5.53 10.34 24.95
N SER A 416 -4.27 10.33 24.49
CA SER A 416 -3.18 11.16 25.05
C SER A 416 -3.33 12.65 24.68
N ALA A 417 -4.03 12.96 23.58
CA ALA A 417 -4.34 14.32 23.16
C ALA A 417 -5.84 14.48 22.87
N LYS A 418 -6.35 15.71 23.01
CA LYS A 418 -7.71 16.04 22.58
C LYS A 418 -7.75 16.13 21.06
N PRO A 419 -8.85 15.70 20.37
CA PRO A 419 -8.95 15.72 18.90
C PRO A 419 -8.71 17.09 18.28
N ASP A 420 -9.31 18.15 18.84
CA ASP A 420 -9.15 19.53 18.36
C ASP A 420 -7.71 20.06 18.49
N ALA A 421 -7.02 19.71 19.59
CA ALA A 421 -5.61 20.07 19.79
C ALA A 421 -4.70 19.31 18.82
N ALA A 422 -4.98 18.02 18.58
CA ALA A 422 -4.28 17.21 17.60
C ALA A 422 -4.46 17.75 16.18
N ALA A 423 -5.69 18.12 15.78
CA ALA A 423 -5.97 18.72 14.48
C ALA A 423 -5.20 20.04 14.25
N ARG A 424 -5.15 20.93 15.24
CA ARG A 424 -4.35 22.16 15.17
C ARG A 424 -2.84 21.86 15.04
N ARG A 425 -2.34 20.86 15.78
CA ARG A 425 -0.94 20.44 15.67
C ARG A 425 -0.63 19.86 14.30
N MET A 426 -1.53 19.05 13.72
CA MET A 426 -1.38 18.55 12.34
C MET A 426 -1.25 19.71 11.34
N LYS A 427 -2.12 20.74 11.43
CA LYS A 427 -2.03 21.93 10.57
C LYS A 427 -0.69 22.65 10.71
N SER A 428 -0.20 22.81 11.93
CA SER A 428 1.12 23.40 12.20
C SER A 428 2.25 22.60 11.56
N GLU A 429 2.22 21.27 11.66
CA GLU A 429 3.23 20.40 11.03
C GLU A 429 3.17 20.46 9.50
N LEU A 430 1.97 20.46 8.91
CA LEU A 430 1.81 20.66 7.46
C LEU A 430 2.41 21.99 6.99
N THR A 431 2.21 23.06 7.76
CA THR A 431 2.79 24.39 7.48
C THR A 431 4.31 24.36 7.56
N ARG A 432 4.86 23.70 8.58
CA ARG A 432 6.30 23.51 8.74
C ARG A 432 6.91 22.70 7.59
N LEU A 433 6.28 21.61 7.22
CA LEU A 433 6.75 20.73 6.13
C LEU A 433 6.71 21.46 4.79
N LEU A 434 5.65 22.23 4.52
CA LEU A 434 5.52 23.01 3.29
C LEU A 434 6.66 24.04 3.14
N ALA A 435 7.11 24.63 4.25
CA ALA A 435 8.22 25.59 4.30
C ALA A 435 9.60 24.91 4.31
N THR A 436 9.68 23.59 4.49
CA THR A 436 10.95 22.85 4.54
C THR A 436 11.49 22.63 3.14
N LYS A 437 12.79 22.87 2.95
CA LYS A 437 13.46 22.60 1.67
C LYS A 437 13.60 21.10 1.44
N ASN A 438 13.34 20.68 0.20
CA ASN A 438 13.66 19.34 -0.23
C ASN A 438 15.18 19.13 -0.17
N PRO A 439 15.69 18.18 0.62
CA PRO A 439 17.12 17.95 0.74
C PRO A 439 17.78 17.50 -0.56
N MET A 440 16.97 17.04 -1.55
CA MET A 440 17.48 16.52 -2.83
C MET A 440 17.71 17.61 -3.87
N ASP A 441 16.93 18.73 -3.83
CA ASP A 441 17.05 19.82 -4.82
C ASP A 441 17.17 21.21 -4.20
N GLY A 442 17.08 21.31 -2.86
CA GLY A 442 17.19 22.56 -2.11
C GLY A 442 15.99 23.51 -2.23
N ARG A 443 14.92 23.14 -2.95
CA ARG A 443 13.70 23.92 -3.07
C ARG A 443 12.68 23.55 -2.00
N THR A 444 11.83 24.49 -1.60
CA THR A 444 10.62 24.19 -0.81
C THR A 444 9.56 23.55 -1.72
N ALA A 445 8.56 22.89 -1.15
CA ALA A 445 7.43 22.37 -1.93
C ALA A 445 6.72 23.50 -2.69
N ALA A 446 6.60 24.69 -2.06
CA ALA A 446 6.04 25.89 -2.69
C ALA A 446 6.88 26.41 -3.89
N GLN A 447 8.21 26.21 -3.89
CA GLN A 447 9.11 26.62 -4.97
C GLN A 447 9.25 25.55 -6.07
N GLY A 448 9.05 24.29 -5.73
CA GLY A 448 9.08 23.17 -6.68
C GLY A 448 7.80 23.02 -7.49
N GLY A 449 6.73 23.69 -7.06
CA GLY A 449 5.37 23.48 -7.52
C GLY A 449 4.78 22.18 -6.93
N ALA A 450 3.48 22.19 -6.58
CA ALA A 450 2.72 20.96 -6.59
C ALA A 450 2.66 20.56 -8.06
N VAL A 451 3.29 19.47 -8.42
CA VAL A 451 3.18 18.96 -9.78
C VAL A 451 1.73 18.56 -9.97
N ALA A 452 1.01 19.32 -10.79
CA ALA A 452 -0.39 19.11 -11.11
C ALA A 452 -0.63 17.75 -11.76
#